data_699725d76d201f24249410e613d61b1f
#
_entry.id   699725d76d201f24249410e613d61b1f
#
_cell.length_a   1.000
_cell.length_b   1.000
_cell.length_c   1.000
_cell.angle_alpha   90.00
_cell.angle_beta   90.00
_cell.angle_gamma   90.00
#
_symmetry.space_group_name_H-M   'P 1'
#
loop_
_entity.id
_entity.type
_entity.pdbx_description
1 polymer ?
#
loop_
_entity_poly.entity_id
_entity_poly.type
_entity_poly.pdbx_seq_one_letter_code
_entity_poly.pdbx_strand_id
1 'polypeptide(L)'
;EEKVLKQNEIVQFENEIILNKKRLKKLEPEFKKSSTLFHSKEEVEGLYQSLSKYAGVNGLTISKIQKKKPKPVLKSGVAQQAEELLKKTDISYYKIPVEYEIKGNFLGYIKFKRSIAKSSKMLNFDKETISIVQNDSTGAIIAQGELTIVGIPDEFF
;
A
#
# COMPACT_ATOMS: atom_id res chain seq x y z
N GLU A 1 -0.14 -35.36 -46.46
CA GLU A 1 0.86 -34.91 -45.46
C GLU A 1 0.54 -33.55 -44.84
N GLU A 2 0.09 -32.57 -45.64
CA GLU A 2 -0.24 -31.21 -45.16
C GLU A 2 -1.42 -31.16 -44.15
N LYS A 3 -2.40 -32.02 -44.28
CA LYS A 3 -3.52 -32.12 -43.32
C LYS A 3 -3.09 -32.65 -41.96
N VAL A 4 -2.12 -33.55 -41.91
CA VAL A 4 -1.60 -34.15 -40.66
C VAL A 4 -0.78 -33.11 -39.89
N LEU A 5 0.01 -32.30 -40.60
CA LEU A 5 0.81 -31.22 -40.01
C LEU A 5 -0.08 -30.16 -39.36
N LYS A 6 -1.13 -29.69 -40.04
CA LYS A 6 -2.09 -28.72 -39.49
C LYS A 6 -2.86 -29.26 -38.29
N GLN A 7 -3.16 -30.54 -38.29
CA GLN A 7 -3.87 -31.17 -37.17
C GLN A 7 -2.99 -31.30 -35.93
N ASN A 8 -1.68 -31.55 -36.10
CA ASN A 8 -0.70 -31.57 -35.02
C ASN A 8 -0.48 -30.16 -34.42
N GLU A 9 -0.45 -29.13 -35.25
CA GLU A 9 -0.34 -27.74 -34.79
C GLU A 9 -1.55 -27.33 -33.94
N ILE A 10 -2.76 -27.69 -34.36
CA ILE A 10 -4.00 -27.41 -33.58
C ILE A 10 -3.94 -28.08 -32.21
N VAL A 11 -3.54 -29.33 -32.12
CA VAL A 11 -3.38 -30.07 -30.86
C VAL A 11 -2.33 -29.41 -29.95
N GLN A 12 -1.25 -28.91 -30.50
CA GLN A 12 -0.23 -28.18 -29.75
C GLN A 12 -0.77 -26.89 -29.17
N PHE A 13 -1.47 -26.07 -29.93
CA PHE A 13 -2.12 -24.84 -29.48
C PHE A 13 -3.18 -25.08 -28.41
N GLU A 14 -4.00 -26.13 -28.55
CA GLU A 14 -4.98 -26.52 -27.53
C GLU A 14 -4.30 -26.90 -26.21
N ASN A 15 -3.21 -27.64 -26.26
CA ASN A 15 -2.44 -28.00 -25.07
C ASN A 15 -1.80 -26.78 -24.40
N GLU A 16 -1.27 -25.83 -25.16
CA GLU A 16 -0.73 -24.57 -24.63
C GLU A 16 -1.81 -23.72 -23.95
N ILE A 17 -2.99 -23.64 -24.54
CA ILE A 17 -4.14 -22.94 -23.94
C ILE A 17 -4.54 -23.57 -22.60
N ILE A 18 -4.58 -24.89 -22.52
CA ILE A 18 -4.91 -25.63 -21.28
C ILE A 18 -3.86 -25.38 -20.21
N LEU A 19 -2.56 -25.42 -20.57
CA LEU A 19 -1.45 -25.11 -19.66
C LEU A 19 -1.52 -23.68 -19.14
N ASN A 20 -1.76 -22.72 -20.01
CA ASN A 20 -1.87 -21.31 -19.63
C ASN A 20 -3.08 -21.05 -18.72
N LYS A 21 -4.22 -21.69 -18.96
CA LYS A 21 -5.40 -21.62 -18.07
C LYS A 21 -5.11 -22.20 -16.69
N LYS A 22 -4.37 -23.31 -16.61
CA LYS A 22 -3.94 -23.89 -15.33
C LYS A 22 -2.98 -22.98 -14.57
N ARG A 23 -2.05 -22.32 -15.25
CA ARG A 23 -1.13 -21.34 -14.65
C ARG A 23 -1.89 -20.13 -14.12
N LEU A 24 -2.85 -19.58 -14.87
CA LEU A 24 -3.68 -18.48 -14.44
C LEU A 24 -4.49 -18.83 -13.18
N LYS A 25 -5.10 -20.03 -13.13
CA LYS A 25 -5.83 -20.50 -11.95
C LYS A 25 -4.97 -20.65 -10.69
N LYS A 26 -3.68 -21.00 -10.86
CA LYS A 26 -2.74 -21.06 -9.73
C LYS A 26 -2.30 -19.68 -9.26
N LEU A 27 -2.20 -18.70 -10.16
CA LEU A 27 -1.78 -17.33 -9.83
C LEU A 27 -2.91 -16.49 -9.22
N GLU A 28 -4.16 -16.73 -9.56
CA GLU A 28 -5.32 -16.00 -9.00
C GLU A 28 -5.39 -16.00 -7.48
N PRO A 29 -5.23 -17.13 -6.75
CA PRO A 29 -5.26 -17.13 -5.28
C PRO A 29 -4.12 -16.33 -4.67
N GLU A 30 -2.92 -16.39 -5.23
CA GLU A 30 -1.76 -15.62 -4.77
C GLU A 30 -1.95 -14.13 -5.02
N PHE A 31 -2.50 -13.74 -6.17
CA PHE A 31 -2.82 -12.36 -6.48
C PHE A 31 -3.90 -11.81 -5.55
N LYS A 32 -4.98 -12.53 -5.31
CA LYS A 32 -6.03 -12.15 -4.35
C LYS A 32 -5.46 -11.98 -2.94
N LYS A 33 -4.62 -12.91 -2.49
CA LYS A 33 -3.97 -12.85 -1.19
C LYS A 33 -3.06 -11.63 -1.06
N SER A 34 -2.28 -11.31 -2.08
CA SER A 34 -1.43 -10.11 -2.12
C SER A 34 -2.26 -8.82 -2.17
N SER A 35 -3.34 -8.78 -2.94
CA SER A 35 -4.19 -7.60 -3.07
C SER A 35 -4.94 -7.26 -1.78
N THR A 36 -5.21 -8.22 -0.88
CA THR A 36 -5.83 -7.96 0.43
C THR A 36 -4.91 -7.18 1.37
N LEU A 37 -3.60 -7.18 1.16
CA LEU A 37 -2.62 -6.40 1.92
C LEU A 37 -2.57 -4.93 1.49
N PHE A 38 -3.09 -4.61 0.30
CA PHE A 38 -3.09 -3.27 -0.25
C PHE A 38 -4.39 -2.55 0.09
N HIS A 39 -4.29 -1.24 0.23
CA HIS A 39 -5.44 -0.40 0.52
C HIS A 39 -6.21 -0.03 -0.75
N SER A 40 -7.52 -0.16 -0.71
CA SER A 40 -8.42 0.47 -1.68
C SER A 40 -8.52 1.97 -1.42
N LYS A 41 -9.06 2.74 -2.36
CA LYS A 41 -9.27 4.17 -2.19
C LYS A 41 -10.17 4.49 -1.01
N GLU A 42 -11.23 3.72 -0.82
CA GLU A 42 -12.15 3.83 0.31
C GLU A 42 -11.47 3.48 1.64
N GLU A 43 -10.64 2.44 1.66
CA GLU A 43 -9.87 2.04 2.83
C GLU A 43 -8.84 3.09 3.24
N VAL A 44 -8.23 3.79 2.30
CA VAL A 44 -7.32 4.90 2.57
C VAL A 44 -8.07 6.05 3.27
N GLU A 45 -9.26 6.40 2.81
CA GLU A 45 -10.08 7.42 3.48
C GLU A 45 -10.52 6.97 4.88
N GLY A 46 -10.93 5.71 5.03
CA GLY A 46 -11.28 5.11 6.32
C GLY A 46 -10.10 5.02 7.29
N LEU A 47 -8.88 4.89 6.77
CA LEU A 47 -7.66 4.86 7.58
C LEU A 47 -7.45 6.16 8.36
N TYR A 48 -7.71 7.32 7.77
CA TYR A 48 -7.57 8.61 8.46
C TYR A 48 -8.50 8.70 9.67
N GLN A 49 -9.74 8.22 9.54
CA GLN A 49 -10.67 8.15 10.65
C GLN A 49 -10.19 7.20 11.74
N SER A 50 -9.63 6.06 11.34
CA SER A 50 -9.05 5.08 12.26
C SER A 50 -7.84 5.63 13.00
N LEU A 51 -6.96 6.36 12.31
CA LEU A 51 -5.81 7.04 12.92
C LEU A 51 -6.25 8.04 13.99
N SER A 52 -7.24 8.85 13.70
CA SER A 52 -7.80 9.81 14.64
C SER A 52 -8.41 9.12 15.86
N LYS A 53 -9.13 8.03 15.65
CA LYS A 53 -9.71 7.21 16.72
C LYS A 53 -8.64 6.59 17.62
N TYR A 54 -7.60 5.99 17.04
CA TYR A 54 -6.51 5.39 17.80
C TYR A 54 -5.71 6.45 18.59
N ALA A 55 -5.51 7.61 18.01
CA ALA A 55 -4.87 8.71 18.70
C ALA A 55 -5.71 9.16 19.92
N GLY A 56 -7.00 9.38 19.73
CA GLY A 56 -7.92 9.80 20.81
C GLY A 56 -7.97 8.80 21.97
N VAL A 57 -8.06 7.50 21.68
CA VAL A 57 -8.08 6.43 22.70
C VAL A 57 -6.78 6.40 23.53
N ASN A 58 -5.66 6.77 22.93
CA ASN A 58 -4.35 6.77 23.59
C ASN A 58 -3.95 8.16 24.17
N GLY A 59 -4.88 9.10 24.21
CA GLY A 59 -4.65 10.43 24.75
C GLY A 59 -3.74 11.31 23.88
N LEU A 60 -3.69 11.05 22.58
CA LEU A 60 -2.92 11.80 21.60
C LEU A 60 -3.80 12.80 20.86
N THR A 61 -3.19 13.90 20.43
CA THR A 61 -3.80 14.89 19.55
C THR A 61 -3.07 14.92 18.23
N ILE A 62 -3.79 14.72 17.14
CA ILE A 62 -3.26 14.86 15.79
C ILE A 62 -3.32 16.34 15.41
N SER A 63 -2.16 16.97 15.28
CA SER A 63 -2.04 18.39 14.89
C SER A 63 -2.07 18.57 13.38
N LYS A 64 -1.55 17.59 12.63
CA LYS A 64 -1.48 17.62 11.16
C LYS A 64 -1.60 16.22 10.59
N ILE A 65 -2.43 16.07 9.57
CA ILE A 65 -2.40 14.94 8.63
C ILE A 65 -2.53 15.52 7.23
N GLN A 66 -1.55 15.23 6.38
CA GLN A 66 -1.55 15.71 5.02
C GLN A 66 -1.20 14.58 4.05
N LYS A 67 -2.16 14.19 3.24
CA LYS A 67 -1.97 13.23 2.14
C LYS A 67 -1.23 13.91 0.99
N LYS A 68 -0.19 13.26 0.50
CA LYS A 68 0.51 13.64 -0.73
C LYS A 68 -0.06 12.87 -1.93
N LYS A 69 0.34 13.27 -3.14
CA LYS A 69 -0.05 12.57 -4.36
C LYS A 69 0.45 11.11 -4.34
N PRO A 70 -0.39 10.13 -4.72
CA PRO A 70 0.06 8.76 -4.93
C PRO A 70 1.19 8.71 -5.96
N LYS A 71 2.21 7.92 -5.66
CA LYS A 71 3.35 7.69 -6.55
C LYS A 71 3.31 6.26 -7.06
N PRO A 72 3.34 6.04 -8.38
CA PRO A 72 3.37 4.69 -8.94
C PRO A 72 4.73 4.03 -8.68
N VAL A 73 4.70 2.74 -8.33
CA VAL A 73 5.88 1.87 -8.29
C VAL A 73 5.79 0.91 -9.45
N LEU A 74 6.79 0.95 -10.31
CA LEU A 74 6.82 0.19 -11.55
C LEU A 74 7.19 -1.28 -11.32
N LYS A 75 6.69 -2.13 -12.19
CA LYS A 75 7.11 -3.54 -12.24
C LYS A 75 8.58 -3.63 -12.66
N SER A 76 9.25 -4.68 -12.21
CA SER A 76 10.63 -4.96 -12.60
C SER A 76 10.78 -5.04 -14.13
N GLY A 77 11.79 -4.35 -14.68
CA GLY A 77 12.07 -4.33 -16.11
C GLY A 77 11.37 -3.23 -16.91
N VAL A 78 10.52 -2.42 -16.29
CA VAL A 78 9.94 -1.24 -16.94
C VAL A 78 10.88 -0.05 -16.75
N ALA A 79 11.27 0.58 -17.87
CA ALA A 79 12.08 1.80 -17.80
C ALA A 79 11.29 2.95 -17.17
N GLN A 80 11.99 3.82 -16.44
CA GLN A 80 11.39 5.04 -15.92
C GLN A 80 10.98 5.94 -17.09
N GLN A 81 9.71 5.92 -17.40
CA GLN A 81 9.10 6.80 -18.39
C GLN A 81 8.39 7.95 -17.68
N ALA A 82 8.14 9.04 -18.42
CA ALA A 82 7.29 10.10 -17.91
C ALA A 82 5.92 9.55 -17.46
N GLU A 83 5.38 10.04 -16.37
CA GLU A 83 4.11 9.55 -15.80
C GLU A 83 2.97 9.47 -16.82
N GLU A 84 2.98 10.37 -17.80
CA GLU A 84 1.99 10.42 -18.88
C GLU A 84 2.05 9.24 -19.87
N LEU A 85 3.19 8.53 -19.95
CA LEU A 85 3.40 7.41 -20.86
C LEU A 85 3.24 6.05 -20.17
N LEU A 86 3.03 6.01 -18.87
CA LEU A 86 2.85 4.79 -18.12
C LEU A 86 1.48 4.16 -18.38
N LYS A 87 1.51 2.88 -18.70
CA LYS A 87 0.29 2.07 -18.80
C LYS A 87 -0.05 1.51 -17.42
N LYS A 88 -1.34 1.36 -17.15
CA LYS A 88 -1.85 0.74 -15.91
C LYS A 88 -1.18 -0.62 -15.61
N THR A 89 -0.88 -1.40 -16.65
CA THR A 89 -0.21 -2.71 -16.56
C THR A 89 1.25 -2.63 -16.13
N ASP A 90 1.90 -1.45 -16.25
CA ASP A 90 3.30 -1.24 -15.89
C ASP A 90 3.48 -0.96 -14.40
N ILE A 91 2.39 -0.67 -13.69
CA ILE A 91 2.38 -0.29 -12.29
C ILE A 91 2.16 -1.52 -11.41
N SER A 92 3.07 -1.73 -10.46
CA SER A 92 2.97 -2.78 -9.46
C SER A 92 2.03 -2.41 -8.32
N TYR A 93 2.20 -1.21 -7.77
CA TYR A 93 1.35 -0.64 -6.72
C TYR A 93 1.59 0.87 -6.62
N TYR A 94 0.76 1.57 -5.84
CA TYR A 94 0.95 2.98 -5.52
C TYR A 94 1.45 3.16 -4.09
N LYS A 95 2.40 4.06 -3.91
CA LYS A 95 2.79 4.58 -2.61
C LYS A 95 2.07 5.89 -2.36
N ILE A 96 1.35 5.97 -1.27
CA ILE A 96 0.63 7.16 -0.85
C ILE A 96 1.31 7.71 0.40
N PRO A 97 2.18 8.73 0.27
CA PRO A 97 2.83 9.33 1.42
C PRO A 97 1.84 10.20 2.20
N VAL A 98 1.88 10.10 3.52
CA VAL A 98 1.07 10.91 4.43
C VAL A 98 1.98 11.53 5.47
N GLU A 99 2.05 12.85 5.51
CA GLU A 99 2.73 13.58 6.58
C GLU A 99 1.80 13.69 7.79
N TYR A 100 2.35 13.44 8.97
CA TYR A 100 1.61 13.56 10.21
C TYR A 100 2.41 14.31 11.28
N GLU A 101 1.69 14.96 12.16
CA GLU A 101 2.20 15.52 13.41
C GLU A 101 1.24 15.14 14.54
N ILE A 102 1.77 14.49 15.55
CA ILE A 102 1.01 14.00 16.71
C ILE A 102 1.65 14.53 17.99
N LYS A 103 0.86 15.10 18.86
CA LYS A 103 1.26 15.58 20.17
C LYS A 103 0.62 14.77 21.29
N GLY A 104 1.38 14.42 22.30
CA GLY A 104 0.87 13.74 23.47
C GLY A 104 1.95 13.01 24.27
N ASN A 105 1.51 12.01 25.03
CA ASN A 105 2.39 11.20 25.86
C ASN A 105 3.16 10.17 25.01
N PHE A 106 4.43 9.96 25.31
CA PHE A 106 5.27 8.98 24.59
C PHE A 106 4.72 7.55 24.66
N LEU A 107 4.25 7.13 25.84
CA LEU A 107 3.67 5.79 25.99
C LEU A 107 2.38 5.63 25.14
N GLY A 108 1.56 6.66 25.09
CA GLY A 108 0.38 6.70 24.23
C GLY A 108 0.74 6.61 22.76
N TYR A 109 1.81 7.28 22.35
CA TYR A 109 2.34 7.20 20.98
C TYR A 109 2.82 5.79 20.61
N ILE A 110 3.52 5.11 21.49
CA ILE A 110 3.94 3.72 21.29
C ILE A 110 2.73 2.77 21.16
N LYS A 111 1.71 2.94 22.00
CA LYS A 111 0.46 2.18 21.89
C LYS A 111 -0.27 2.45 20.58
N PHE A 112 -0.30 3.69 20.15
CA PHE A 112 -0.85 4.10 18.85
C PHE A 112 -0.12 3.39 17.68
N LYS A 113 1.21 3.41 17.65
CA LYS A 113 1.99 2.69 16.63
C LYS A 113 1.72 1.19 16.64
N ARG A 114 1.63 0.58 17.81
CA ARG A 114 1.29 -0.85 17.94
C ARG A 114 -0.11 -1.17 17.43
N SER A 115 -1.06 -0.29 17.65
CA SER A 115 -2.42 -0.47 17.13
C SER A 115 -2.46 -0.45 15.61
N ILE A 116 -1.68 0.44 14.98
CA ILE A 116 -1.55 0.49 13.53
C ILE A 116 -0.81 -0.74 13.00
N ALA A 117 0.26 -1.18 13.67
CA ALA A 117 1.04 -2.35 13.26
C ALA A 117 0.23 -3.67 13.31
N LYS A 118 -0.83 -3.74 14.10
CA LYS A 118 -1.76 -4.88 14.12
C LYS A 118 -2.69 -4.92 12.89
N SER A 119 -2.73 -3.86 12.09
CA SER A 119 -3.47 -3.88 10.83
C SER A 119 -2.91 -4.94 9.90
N SER A 120 -3.78 -5.68 9.22
CA SER A 120 -3.39 -6.66 8.21
C SER A 120 -2.94 -6.04 6.88
N LYS A 121 -3.08 -4.74 6.74
CA LYS A 121 -2.74 -3.99 5.52
C LYS A 121 -1.31 -3.45 5.58
N MET A 122 -0.67 -3.31 4.43
CA MET A 122 0.67 -2.74 4.32
C MET A 122 0.68 -1.25 4.62
N LEU A 123 1.40 -0.89 5.67
CA LEU A 123 1.60 0.46 6.13
C LEU A 123 3.02 0.60 6.71
N ASN A 124 3.80 1.55 6.21
CA ASN A 124 5.17 1.77 6.65
C ASN A 124 5.37 3.17 7.21
N PHE A 125 6.06 3.26 8.33
CA PHE A 125 6.55 4.54 8.85
C PHE A 125 7.96 4.78 8.27
N ASP A 126 8.06 5.67 7.27
CA ASP A 126 9.32 5.89 6.55
C ASP A 126 10.25 6.86 7.27
N LYS A 127 9.70 7.92 7.82
CA LYS A 127 10.44 8.95 8.54
C LYS A 127 9.73 9.26 9.83
N GLU A 128 10.49 9.40 10.90
CA GLU A 128 9.93 9.71 12.20
C GLU A 128 10.93 10.53 13.02
N THR A 129 10.46 11.63 13.55
CA THR A 129 11.21 12.47 14.48
C THR A 129 10.36 12.72 15.72
N ILE A 130 10.88 12.37 16.89
CA ILE A 130 10.22 12.58 18.17
C ILE A 130 10.97 13.67 18.92
N SER A 131 10.28 14.74 19.30
CA SER A 131 10.84 15.85 20.07
C SER A 131 10.08 16.03 21.38
N ILE A 132 10.79 16.38 22.43
CA ILE A 132 10.19 16.71 23.71
C ILE A 132 9.64 18.15 23.64
N VAL A 133 8.43 18.37 24.13
CA VAL A 133 7.88 19.72 24.27
C VAL A 133 8.63 20.45 25.40
N GLN A 134 9.33 21.53 25.05
CA GLN A 134 10.05 22.31 26.05
C GLN A 134 9.08 23.00 27.02
N ASN A 135 9.46 23.06 28.29
CA ASN A 135 8.66 23.66 29.38
C ASN A 135 7.33 22.95 29.67
N ASP A 136 7.17 21.70 29.24
CA ASP A 136 6.01 20.89 29.60
C ASP A 136 6.38 19.91 30.72
N SER A 137 5.79 20.12 31.91
CA SER A 137 6.03 19.26 33.06
C SER A 137 5.41 17.86 32.93
N THR A 138 4.52 17.65 31.95
CA THR A 138 3.85 16.37 31.73
C THR A 138 4.68 15.39 30.89
N GLY A 139 5.79 15.86 30.33
CA GLY A 139 6.63 15.05 29.44
C GLY A 139 5.99 14.78 28.08
N ALA A 140 5.20 15.70 27.60
CA ALA A 140 4.59 15.60 26.28
C ALA A 140 5.64 15.64 25.17
N ILE A 141 5.38 14.88 24.12
CA ILE A 141 6.22 14.80 22.92
C ILE A 141 5.44 15.30 21.69
N ILE A 142 6.19 15.71 20.69
CA ILE A 142 5.71 15.93 19.33
C ILE A 142 6.38 14.91 18.43
N ALA A 143 5.60 14.04 17.84
CA ALA A 143 6.04 13.09 16.83
C ALA A 143 5.65 13.60 15.45
N GLN A 144 6.64 13.82 14.61
CA GLN A 144 6.47 14.21 13.22
C GLN A 144 7.03 13.14 12.32
N GLY A 145 6.38 12.87 11.22
CA GLY A 145 6.90 11.89 10.29
C GLY A 145 6.08 11.75 9.02
N GLU A 146 6.48 10.75 8.26
CA GLU A 146 5.81 10.36 7.04
C GLU A 146 5.52 8.86 7.12
N LEU A 147 4.27 8.50 6.92
CA LEU A 147 3.87 7.11 6.74
C LEU A 147 3.50 6.88 5.27
N THR A 148 3.78 5.68 4.78
CA THR A 148 3.46 5.28 3.41
C THR A 148 2.39 4.22 3.42
N ILE A 149 1.30 4.48 2.72
CA ILE A 149 0.21 3.56 2.47
C ILE A 149 0.41 2.93 1.09
N VAL A 150 0.23 1.62 0.99
CA VAL A 150 0.32 0.90 -0.29
C VAL A 150 -1.08 0.73 -0.86
N GLY A 151 -1.30 1.30 -2.04
CA GLY A 151 -2.58 1.29 -2.72
C GLY A 151 -2.67 0.29 -3.88
N ILE A 152 -3.88 -0.20 -4.14
CA ILE A 152 -4.17 -1.08 -5.28
C ILE A 152 -4.00 -0.30 -6.59
N PRO A 153 -3.25 -0.83 -7.60
CA PRO A 153 -3.00 -0.12 -8.85
C PRO A 153 -4.26 0.33 -9.58
N ASP A 154 -5.28 -0.50 -9.57
CA ASP A 154 -6.52 -0.27 -10.32
C ASP A 154 -7.34 0.94 -9.85
N GLU A 155 -7.19 1.33 -8.60
CA GLU A 155 -8.01 2.40 -8.00
C GLU A 155 -7.32 3.77 -7.98
N PHE A 156 -5.99 3.80 -8.17
CA PHE A 156 -5.21 5.04 -8.09
C PHE A 156 -4.60 5.48 -9.43
N PHE A 157 -4.83 4.69 -10.49
CA PHE A 157 -4.35 5.02 -11.83
C PHE A 157 -5.11 6.18 -12.46
#